data_d36bcea9cadfd37fe0cd05e766b51c0b
#
_entry.id   d36bcea9cadfd37fe0cd05e766b51c0b
#
_cell.length_a   1.000
_cell.length_b   1.000
_cell.length_c   1.000
_cell.angle_alpha   90.00
_cell.angle_beta   90.00
_cell.angle_gamma   90.00
#
_symmetry.space_group_name_H-M   'P 1'
#
loop_
_entity.id
_entity.type
_entity.pdbx_description
1 polymer ?
#
loop_
_entity_poly.entity_id
_entity_poly.type
_entity_poly.pdbx_seq_one_letter_code
_entity_poly.pdbx_strand_id
1 'polypeptide(L)'
;MQKTELKEILNAALAHGADFAEIFMEQKESTSISFEDGKIEKINTGIDQGMGIRVIAGESTSYVHSNDISLENGLKMASLAGQVAKEHSHVHTVQEFQMPGACIPQEVKMRPEEVLFDKKIELLRVADKEARELDDSIRQVSLG
;
A
#
# COMPACT_ATOMS: atom_id res chain seq x y z
N MET A 1 -9.51 8.18 -5.71
CA MET A 1 -10.87 7.62 -5.99
C MET A 1 -11.89 8.30 -5.09
N GLN A 2 -13.05 8.70 -5.63
CA GLN A 2 -14.10 9.38 -4.87
C GLN A 2 -15.02 8.37 -4.18
N LYS A 3 -15.77 8.81 -3.14
CA LYS A 3 -16.70 7.96 -2.39
C LYS A 3 -17.77 7.32 -3.28
N THR A 4 -18.24 8.03 -4.30
CA THR A 4 -19.22 7.54 -5.29
C THR A 4 -18.66 6.37 -6.11
N GLU A 5 -17.41 6.48 -6.58
CA GLU A 5 -16.73 5.45 -7.35
C GLU A 5 -16.51 4.18 -6.51
N LEU A 6 -16.11 4.33 -5.24
CA LEU A 6 -15.99 3.19 -4.32
C LEU A 6 -17.32 2.48 -4.12
N LYS A 7 -18.43 3.24 -4.01
CA LYS A 7 -19.76 2.66 -3.89
C LYS A 7 -20.18 1.89 -5.14
N GLU A 8 -19.83 2.39 -6.33
CA GLU A 8 -20.09 1.69 -7.59
C GLU A 8 -19.34 0.35 -7.65
N ILE A 9 -18.07 0.33 -7.25
CA ILE A 9 -17.26 -0.89 -7.20
C ILE A 9 -17.85 -1.89 -6.20
N LEU A 10 -18.24 -1.46 -5.00
CA LEU A 10 -18.88 -2.33 -4.00
C LEU A 10 -20.22 -2.90 -4.50
N ASN A 11 -21.04 -2.09 -5.17
CA ASN A 11 -22.27 -2.57 -5.78
C ASN A 11 -22.01 -3.62 -6.86
N ALA A 12 -20.99 -3.43 -7.70
CA ALA A 12 -20.59 -4.41 -8.70
C ALA A 12 -20.11 -5.73 -8.07
N ALA A 13 -19.39 -5.67 -6.94
CA ALA A 13 -18.95 -6.84 -6.19
C ALA A 13 -20.14 -7.64 -5.62
N LEU A 14 -21.17 -6.96 -5.11
CA LEU A 14 -22.34 -7.57 -4.52
C LEU A 14 -23.41 -8.00 -5.52
N ALA A 15 -23.34 -7.54 -6.78
CA ALA A 15 -24.36 -7.77 -7.81
C ALA A 15 -24.60 -9.26 -8.14
N HIS A 16 -23.67 -10.13 -7.79
CA HIS A 16 -23.76 -11.58 -7.99
C HIS A 16 -24.30 -12.34 -6.78
N GLY A 17 -24.81 -11.63 -5.75
CA GLY A 17 -25.42 -12.22 -4.57
C GLY A 17 -24.46 -12.51 -3.43
N ALA A 18 -23.40 -11.74 -3.33
CA ALA A 18 -22.50 -11.79 -2.19
C ALA A 18 -23.08 -11.10 -0.95
N ASP A 19 -22.72 -11.60 0.22
CA ASP A 19 -23.17 -11.08 1.52
C ASP A 19 -22.32 -9.90 2.00
N PHE A 20 -21.05 -9.88 1.57
CA PHE A 20 -20.08 -8.87 1.99
C PHE A 20 -19.08 -8.57 0.90
N ALA A 21 -18.70 -7.30 0.78
CA ALA A 21 -17.59 -6.87 -0.05
C ALA A 21 -16.80 -5.76 0.64
N GLU A 22 -15.49 -5.79 0.47
CA GLU A 22 -14.62 -4.71 0.92
C GLU A 22 -13.58 -4.36 -0.15
N ILE A 23 -13.13 -3.11 -0.10
CA ILE A 23 -12.05 -2.60 -0.93
C ILE A 23 -10.92 -2.16 0.00
N PHE A 24 -9.73 -2.66 -0.25
CA PHE A 24 -8.49 -2.18 0.35
C PHE A 24 -7.69 -1.43 -0.71
N MET A 25 -7.25 -0.22 -0.38
CA MET A 25 -6.39 0.57 -1.25
C MET A 25 -5.15 1.02 -0.48
N GLU A 26 -4.00 0.87 -1.10
CA GLU A 26 -2.73 1.30 -0.54
C GLU A 26 -1.93 2.08 -1.57
N GLN A 27 -1.26 3.13 -1.12
CA GLN A 27 -0.19 3.82 -1.84
C GLN A 27 0.98 3.98 -0.89
N LYS A 28 2.14 3.48 -1.29
CA LYS A 28 3.37 3.54 -0.54
C LYS A 28 4.45 4.23 -1.35
N GLU A 29 5.00 5.31 -0.82
CA GLU A 29 6.21 5.92 -1.33
C GLU A 29 7.40 5.41 -0.54
N SER A 30 8.45 5.01 -1.23
CA SER A 30 9.66 4.50 -0.61
C SER A 30 10.90 5.14 -1.20
N THR A 31 11.86 5.40 -0.31
CA THR A 31 13.22 5.81 -0.67
C THR A 31 14.19 4.94 0.10
N SER A 32 15.13 4.32 -0.59
CA SER A 32 16.24 3.62 0.05
C SER A 32 17.57 4.10 -0.51
N ILE A 33 18.58 4.22 0.36
CA ILE A 33 19.95 4.59 0.02
C ILE A 33 20.84 3.49 0.59
N SER A 34 21.56 2.78 -0.26
CA SER A 34 22.62 1.85 0.15
C SER A 34 23.93 2.57 0.16
N PHE A 35 24.62 2.52 1.28
CA PHE A 35 25.90 3.20 1.49
C PHE A 35 26.89 2.17 2.05
N GLU A 36 28.06 2.07 1.45
CA GLU A 36 29.09 1.13 1.83
C GLU A 36 30.47 1.77 1.70
N ASP A 37 31.27 1.62 2.74
CA ASP A 37 32.65 2.10 2.82
C ASP A 37 32.86 3.53 2.32
N GLY A 38 32.02 4.47 2.83
CA GLY A 38 32.11 5.88 2.49
C GLY A 38 31.49 6.28 1.16
N LYS A 39 30.86 5.33 0.43
CA LYS A 39 30.27 5.58 -0.90
C LYS A 39 28.80 5.22 -0.97
N ILE A 40 28.08 5.96 -1.79
CA ILE A 40 26.73 5.61 -2.17
C ILE A 40 26.79 4.53 -3.25
N GLU A 41 26.28 3.34 -2.95
CA GLU A 41 26.21 2.26 -3.91
C GLU A 41 24.92 2.32 -4.74
N LYS A 42 23.80 2.67 -4.08
CA LYS A 42 22.50 2.67 -4.76
C LYS A 42 21.53 3.62 -4.09
N ILE A 43 20.75 4.30 -4.91
CA ILE A 43 19.56 5.05 -4.49
C ILE A 43 18.36 4.50 -5.26
N ASN A 44 17.33 4.04 -4.53
CA ASN A 44 16.06 3.67 -5.13
C ASN A 44 14.97 4.59 -4.59
N THR A 45 14.13 5.05 -5.50
CA THR A 45 12.88 5.72 -5.17
C THR A 45 11.76 5.03 -5.93
N GLY A 46 10.61 4.89 -5.31
CA GLY A 46 9.48 4.26 -5.97
C GLY A 46 8.16 4.60 -5.30
N ILE A 47 7.11 4.54 -6.10
CA ILE A 47 5.73 4.57 -5.63
C ILE A 47 5.15 3.20 -5.95
N ASP A 48 4.66 2.51 -4.94
CA ASP A 48 3.90 1.27 -5.06
C ASP A 48 2.46 1.57 -4.67
N GLN A 49 1.51 1.14 -5.49
CA GLN A 49 0.10 1.34 -5.24
C GLN A 49 -0.70 0.12 -5.66
N GLY A 50 -1.83 -0.09 -5.00
CA GLY A 50 -2.70 -1.20 -5.35
C GLY A 50 -4.09 -1.07 -4.76
N MET A 51 -5.01 -1.83 -5.35
CA MET A 51 -6.36 -2.04 -4.88
C MET A 51 -6.63 -3.54 -4.81
N GLY A 52 -7.14 -3.99 -3.66
CA GLY A 52 -7.64 -5.34 -3.45
C GLY A 52 -9.15 -5.30 -3.19
N ILE A 53 -9.88 -6.26 -3.71
CA ILE A 53 -11.32 -6.43 -3.47
C ILE A 53 -11.53 -7.82 -2.94
N ARG A 54 -12.14 -7.92 -1.75
CA ARG A 54 -12.57 -9.18 -1.15
C ARG A 54 -14.09 -9.25 -1.17
N VAL A 55 -14.59 -10.41 -1.56
CA VAL A 55 -16.02 -10.70 -1.62
C VAL A 55 -16.31 -12.01 -0.90
N ILE A 56 -17.36 -12.03 -0.09
CA ILE A 56 -17.81 -13.21 0.66
C ILE A 56 -19.25 -13.52 0.26
N ALA A 57 -19.53 -14.76 -0.09
CA ALA A 57 -20.87 -15.29 -0.37
C ALA A 57 -21.02 -16.64 0.33
N GLY A 58 -21.85 -16.69 1.39
CA GLY A 58 -21.94 -17.86 2.25
C GLY A 58 -20.58 -18.21 2.87
N GLU A 59 -20.10 -19.42 2.60
CA GLU A 59 -18.80 -19.91 3.05
C GLU A 59 -17.64 -19.64 2.04
N SER A 60 -17.98 -19.13 0.85
CA SER A 60 -17.00 -18.85 -0.20
C SER A 60 -16.43 -17.45 -0.06
N THR A 61 -15.11 -17.35 -0.22
CA THR A 61 -14.39 -16.07 -0.27
C THR A 61 -13.59 -15.98 -1.54
N SER A 62 -13.69 -14.85 -2.23
CA SER A 62 -12.80 -14.50 -3.33
C SER A 62 -12.01 -13.24 -3.03
N TYR A 63 -10.81 -13.17 -3.57
CA TYR A 63 -9.95 -12.00 -3.47
C TYR A 63 -9.25 -11.74 -4.80
N VAL A 64 -9.32 -10.53 -5.27
CA VAL A 64 -8.61 -10.06 -6.47
C VAL A 64 -7.83 -8.79 -6.14
N HIS A 65 -6.70 -8.58 -6.79
CA HIS A 65 -5.91 -7.38 -6.60
C HIS A 65 -5.27 -6.91 -7.91
N SER A 66 -4.93 -5.61 -7.97
CA SER A 66 -4.25 -4.98 -9.09
C SER A 66 -3.51 -3.73 -8.63
N ASN A 67 -2.45 -3.36 -9.34
CA ASN A 67 -1.78 -2.06 -9.20
C ASN A 67 -2.47 -0.94 -10.00
N ASP A 68 -3.39 -1.26 -10.88
CA ASP A 68 -4.26 -0.29 -11.55
C ASP A 68 -5.47 0.03 -10.66
N ILE A 69 -5.47 1.24 -10.10
CA ILE A 69 -6.51 1.75 -9.19
C ILE A 69 -7.59 2.58 -9.92
N SER A 70 -7.72 2.44 -11.24
CA SER A 70 -8.77 3.09 -12.02
C SER A 70 -10.17 2.54 -11.69
N LEU A 71 -11.20 3.37 -11.85
CA LEU A 71 -12.59 2.94 -11.68
C LEU A 71 -12.94 1.79 -12.62
N GLU A 72 -12.50 1.87 -13.89
CA GLU A 72 -12.78 0.84 -14.88
C GLU A 72 -12.24 -0.52 -14.45
N ASN A 73 -10.97 -0.57 -13.99
CA ASN A 73 -10.38 -1.80 -13.50
C ASN A 73 -11.05 -2.27 -12.21
N GLY A 74 -11.36 -1.36 -11.30
CA GLY A 74 -12.10 -1.66 -10.07
C GLY A 74 -13.44 -2.34 -10.32
N LEU A 75 -14.22 -1.86 -11.28
CA LEU A 75 -15.50 -2.46 -11.68
C LEU A 75 -15.31 -3.86 -12.28
N LYS A 76 -14.30 -4.05 -13.13
CA LYS A 76 -13.97 -5.37 -13.69
C LYS A 76 -13.59 -6.38 -12.61
N MET A 77 -12.70 -5.97 -11.70
CA MET A 77 -12.24 -6.79 -10.57
C MET A 77 -13.40 -7.16 -9.64
N ALA A 78 -14.25 -6.19 -9.30
CA ALA A 78 -15.41 -6.39 -8.43
C ALA A 78 -16.39 -7.40 -9.02
N SER A 79 -16.72 -7.27 -10.31
CA SER A 79 -17.59 -8.21 -11.00
C SER A 79 -16.98 -9.62 -11.04
N LEU A 80 -15.67 -9.74 -11.33
CA LEU A 80 -14.97 -11.02 -11.32
C LEU A 80 -14.97 -11.66 -9.93
N ALA A 81 -14.64 -10.89 -8.90
CA ALA A 81 -14.65 -11.38 -7.51
C ALA A 81 -16.03 -11.87 -7.08
N GLY A 82 -17.09 -11.11 -7.42
CA GLY A 82 -18.46 -11.50 -7.14
C GLY A 82 -18.90 -12.76 -7.87
N GLN A 83 -18.50 -12.93 -9.13
CA GLN A 83 -18.77 -14.15 -9.89
C GLN A 83 -18.10 -15.39 -9.28
N VAL A 84 -16.85 -15.26 -8.86
CA VAL A 84 -16.09 -16.37 -8.26
C VAL A 84 -16.64 -16.76 -6.89
N ALA A 85 -17.05 -15.78 -6.09
CA ALA A 85 -17.63 -16.05 -4.76
C ALA A 85 -19.05 -16.64 -4.81
N LYS A 86 -19.68 -16.68 -5.98
CA LYS A 86 -21.10 -17.05 -6.15
C LYS A 86 -21.42 -18.45 -5.68
N GLU A 87 -21.98 -18.57 -4.49
CA GLU A 87 -22.75 -19.72 -4.02
C GLU A 87 -24.02 -19.21 -3.37
N HIS A 88 -25.19 -19.43 -3.98
CA HIS A 88 -26.55 -19.28 -3.44
C HIS A 88 -26.93 -17.90 -2.88
N SER A 89 -27.77 -17.16 -3.60
CA SER A 89 -27.67 -15.73 -3.48
C SER A 89 -28.98 -14.99 -3.41
N HIS A 90 -28.95 -13.98 -2.57
CA HIS A 90 -29.80 -12.80 -2.69
C HIS A 90 -28.97 -11.63 -3.20
N VAL A 91 -29.55 -10.83 -4.11
CA VAL A 91 -28.88 -9.61 -4.59
C VAL A 91 -28.96 -8.56 -3.49
N HIS A 92 -27.82 -8.11 -3.03
CA HIS A 92 -27.69 -7.02 -2.06
C HIS A 92 -27.29 -5.71 -2.76
N THR A 93 -27.75 -4.60 -2.20
CA THR A 93 -27.37 -3.27 -2.66
C THR A 93 -26.77 -2.51 -1.50
N VAL A 94 -25.62 -1.87 -1.71
CA VAL A 94 -24.97 -1.04 -0.71
C VAL A 94 -25.87 0.18 -0.43
N GLN A 95 -26.54 0.19 0.71
CA GLN A 95 -27.27 1.33 1.20
C GLN A 95 -26.33 2.34 1.86
N GLU A 96 -25.44 1.83 2.70
CA GLU A 96 -24.42 2.61 3.38
C GLU A 96 -23.14 1.78 3.48
N PHE A 97 -21.98 2.36 3.20
CA PHE A 97 -20.71 1.72 3.48
C PHE A 97 -19.89 2.55 4.48
N GLN A 98 -19.20 1.84 5.34
CA GLN A 98 -18.31 2.46 6.30
C GLN A 98 -16.90 2.53 5.71
N MET A 99 -16.34 3.73 5.68
CA MET A 99 -14.91 3.89 5.59
C MET A 99 -14.38 3.77 7.02
N PRO A 100 -13.48 2.80 7.31
CA PRO A 100 -12.84 2.80 8.63
C PRO A 100 -12.31 4.20 8.88
N GLY A 101 -12.61 4.74 10.05
CA GLY A 101 -12.18 6.06 10.45
C GLY A 101 -10.70 6.22 10.17
N ALA A 102 -10.32 7.39 9.71
CA ALA A 102 -8.92 7.69 9.45
C ALA A 102 -8.08 7.18 10.62
N CYS A 103 -7.02 6.46 10.29
CA CYS A 103 -5.95 6.13 11.22
C CYS A 103 -5.69 7.34 12.13
N ILE A 104 -5.49 7.10 13.40
CA ILE A 104 -5.12 8.16 14.36
C ILE A 104 -4.05 9.01 13.69
N PRO A 105 -4.32 10.29 13.39
CA PRO A 105 -3.37 11.11 12.69
C PRO A 105 -2.15 11.24 13.60
N GLN A 106 -1.08 10.54 13.25
CA GLN A 106 0.20 10.78 13.88
C GLN A 106 0.71 12.13 13.36
N GLU A 107 1.01 13.03 14.27
CA GLU A 107 1.66 14.28 13.92
C GLU A 107 3.08 13.99 13.43
N VAL A 108 3.23 13.93 12.11
CA VAL A 108 4.54 13.77 11.48
C VAL A 108 5.19 15.15 11.41
N LYS A 109 6.14 15.41 12.32
CA LYS A 109 6.86 16.70 12.39
C LYS A 109 7.69 16.99 11.15
N MET A 110 8.19 15.95 10.49
CA MET A 110 9.01 16.03 9.29
C MET A 110 8.74 14.79 8.43
N ARG A 111 8.25 14.99 7.24
CA ARG A 111 7.98 13.89 6.32
C ARG A 111 9.28 13.45 5.64
N PRO A 112 9.51 12.15 5.45
CA PRO A 112 10.73 11.66 4.80
C PRO A 112 10.98 12.25 3.41
N GLU A 113 9.93 12.53 2.64
CA GLU A 113 10.00 13.13 1.31
C GLU A 113 10.42 14.62 1.32
N GLU A 114 10.21 15.32 2.44
CA GLU A 114 10.60 16.72 2.61
C GLU A 114 12.09 16.87 2.94
N VAL A 115 12.77 15.79 3.32
CA VAL A 115 14.19 15.79 3.66
C VAL A 115 15.03 15.64 2.40
N LEU A 116 15.86 16.65 2.12
CA LEU A 116 16.78 16.63 0.98
C LEU A 116 17.71 15.41 1.02
N PHE A 117 17.99 14.83 -0.14
CA PHE A 117 18.90 13.68 -0.26
C PHE A 117 20.27 13.94 0.37
N ASP A 118 20.83 15.14 0.17
CA ASP A 118 22.12 15.50 0.75
C ASP A 118 22.15 15.35 2.27
N LYS A 119 21.05 15.71 2.95
CA LYS A 119 20.95 15.50 4.41
C LYS A 119 20.89 14.04 4.81
N LYS A 120 20.16 13.22 4.04
CA LYS A 120 20.12 11.77 4.27
C LYS A 120 21.51 11.14 4.09
N ILE A 121 22.21 11.55 3.05
CA ILE A 121 23.58 11.10 2.76
C ILE A 121 24.57 11.55 3.86
N GLU A 122 24.42 12.79 4.35
CA GLU A 122 25.26 13.31 5.43
C GLU A 122 25.11 12.48 6.70
N LEU A 123 23.88 12.07 7.06
CA LEU A 123 23.63 11.19 8.21
C LEU A 123 24.34 9.83 8.04
N LEU A 124 24.30 9.24 6.84
CA LEU A 124 25.00 7.99 6.56
C LEU A 124 26.52 8.15 6.68
N ARG A 125 27.07 9.26 6.19
CA ARG A 125 28.51 9.55 6.34
C ARG A 125 28.93 9.74 7.79
N VAL A 126 28.11 10.42 8.58
CA VAL A 126 28.37 10.56 10.01
C VAL A 126 28.35 9.20 10.70
N ALA A 127 27.35 8.37 10.38
CA ALA A 127 27.23 7.03 10.96
C ALA A 127 28.42 6.12 10.56
N ASP A 128 28.87 6.15 9.29
CA ASP A 128 30.07 5.41 8.84
C ASP A 128 31.33 5.86 9.60
N LYS A 129 31.50 7.17 9.75
CA LYS A 129 32.64 7.74 10.48
C LYS A 129 32.62 7.31 11.95
N GLU A 130 31.52 7.51 12.65
CA GLU A 130 31.37 7.13 14.06
C GLU A 130 31.61 5.62 14.28
N ALA A 131 31.08 4.79 13.36
CA ALA A 131 31.33 3.35 13.43
C ALA A 131 32.80 3.00 13.33
N ARG A 132 33.55 3.61 12.41
CA ARG A 132 35.00 3.37 12.24
C ARG A 132 35.86 3.91 13.37
N GLU A 133 35.41 4.98 14.05
CA GLU A 133 36.09 5.57 15.19
C GLU A 133 35.93 4.71 16.47
N LEU A 134 35.00 3.77 16.50
CA LEU A 134 34.78 2.90 17.66
C LEU A 134 35.93 1.90 17.87
N ASP A 135 36.48 1.31 16.79
CA ASP A 135 37.54 0.31 16.87
C ASP A 135 38.28 0.19 15.53
N ASP A 136 39.60 0.20 15.58
CA ASP A 136 40.49 0.08 14.41
C ASP A 136 40.34 -1.26 13.67
N SER A 137 39.72 -2.26 14.28
CA SER A 137 39.44 -3.57 13.65
C SER A 137 38.24 -3.53 12.68
N ILE A 138 37.41 -2.47 12.70
CA ILE A 138 36.27 -2.32 11.79
C ILE A 138 36.77 -2.06 10.37
N ARG A 139 36.59 -3.04 9.48
CA ARG A 139 37.07 -2.97 8.09
C ARG A 139 36.02 -2.59 7.08
N GLN A 140 34.77 -2.95 7.35
CA GLN A 140 33.64 -2.68 6.45
C GLN A 140 32.45 -2.12 7.24
N VAL A 141 31.79 -1.11 6.67
CA VAL A 141 30.57 -0.52 7.20
C VAL A 141 29.55 -0.44 6.09
N SER A 142 28.41 -1.08 6.27
CA SER A 142 27.26 -1.05 5.36
C SER A 142 26.09 -0.42 6.08
N LEU A 143 25.43 0.55 5.44
CA LEU A 143 24.33 1.35 5.97
C LEU A 143 23.19 1.45 4.95
N GLY A 144 21.92 1.58 5.47
CA GLY A 144 20.76 1.72 4.61
C GLY A 144 19.52 2.27 5.32
#